data_7c7bf13562f59debaac075ab2d4ce09e
#
_entry.id   7c7bf13562f59debaac075ab2d4ce09e
#
_cell.length_a   1.000
_cell.length_b   1.000
_cell.length_c   1.000
_cell.angle_alpha   90.00
_cell.angle_beta   90.00
_cell.angle_gamma   90.00
#
_symmetry.space_group_name_H-M   'P 1'
#
loop_
_entity.id
_entity.type
_entity.pdbx_description
1 polymer ?
#
loop_
_entity_poly.entity_id
_entity_poly.type
_entity_poly.pdbx_seq_one_letter_code
_entity_poly.pdbx_strand_id
1 'polypeptide(L)'
;WDIDPEVKGDIVPKLLLQPVVENALEHGLDMKEEGEKILKLFFVKDGEDVLLAVEDNGPGMEQEEADKLVTYKASGYGLKNVNDRMQLLYGMEYGIKVFSQIDQGTRVEMRIPREKADEEAVAAGEFSTKKFLQEPEEDTEDTTGKKGGKSEEKK
;
A
#
# COMPACT_ATOMS: atom_id res chain seq x y z
N TRP A 1 -0.84 18.57 -8.36
CA TRP A 1 -1.18 17.92 -7.10
C TRP A 1 -2.12 18.78 -6.27
N ASP A 2 -2.97 18.14 -5.49
CA ASP A 2 -3.85 18.79 -4.53
C ASP A 2 -3.60 18.16 -3.14
N ILE A 3 -3.12 18.96 -2.21
CA ILE A 3 -2.76 18.52 -0.86
C ILE A 3 -3.52 19.36 0.15
N ASP A 4 -4.44 18.72 0.87
CA ASP A 4 -5.14 19.35 1.98
C ASP A 4 -4.13 19.84 3.04
N PRO A 5 -4.19 21.10 3.44
CA PRO A 5 -3.32 21.63 4.49
C PRO A 5 -3.35 20.84 5.80
N GLU A 6 -4.48 20.21 6.13
CA GLU A 6 -4.64 19.45 7.37
C GLU A 6 -3.85 18.14 7.40
N VAL A 7 -3.46 17.58 6.24
CA VAL A 7 -2.65 16.36 6.15
C VAL A 7 -1.16 16.64 5.94
N LYS A 8 -0.77 17.91 5.86
CA LYS A 8 0.65 18.28 5.85
C LYS A 8 1.31 17.87 7.16
N GLY A 9 2.33 17.05 7.06
CA GLY A 9 3.01 16.48 8.23
C GLY A 9 2.48 15.12 8.66
N ASP A 10 1.47 14.57 7.99
CA ASP A 10 1.09 13.17 8.17
C ASP A 10 2.12 12.25 7.49
N ILE A 11 2.39 11.09 8.10
CA ILE A 11 3.36 10.13 7.59
C ILE A 11 2.69 9.23 6.56
N VAL A 12 3.30 9.15 5.38
CA VAL A 12 2.89 8.22 4.33
C VAL A 12 4.04 7.23 4.09
N PRO A 13 3.79 5.92 4.15
CA PRO A 13 4.83 4.94 3.85
C PRO A 13 5.36 5.09 2.43
N LYS A 14 6.67 5.31 2.31
CA LYS A 14 7.36 5.65 1.06
C LYS A 14 7.09 4.70 -0.11
N LEU A 15 6.85 3.42 0.17
CA LEU A 15 6.70 2.38 -0.85
C LEU A 15 5.23 2.11 -1.27
N LEU A 16 4.27 2.87 -0.76
CA LEU A 16 2.86 2.70 -1.17
C LEU A 16 2.54 3.50 -2.44
N LEU A 17 3.01 4.73 -2.52
CA LEU A 17 2.64 5.64 -3.61
C LEU A 17 3.40 5.35 -4.91
N GLN A 18 4.68 4.99 -4.82
CA GLN A 18 5.54 4.80 -5.98
C GLN A 18 4.98 3.80 -7.00
N PRO A 19 4.59 2.55 -6.62
CA PRO A 19 4.07 1.60 -7.60
C PRO A 19 2.76 2.05 -8.26
N VAL A 20 1.96 2.85 -7.55
CA VAL A 20 0.71 3.40 -8.08
C VAL A 20 0.98 4.48 -9.12
N VAL A 21 1.95 5.35 -8.85
CA VAL A 21 2.40 6.38 -9.81
C VAL A 21 3.05 5.72 -11.03
N GLU A 22 3.91 4.72 -10.83
CA GLU A 22 4.53 3.96 -11.93
C GLU A 22 3.46 3.31 -12.81
N ASN A 23 2.43 2.70 -12.22
CA ASN A 23 1.30 2.13 -12.96
C ASN A 23 0.55 3.18 -13.80
N ALA A 24 0.28 4.36 -13.23
CA ALA A 24 -0.38 5.44 -13.96
C ALA A 24 0.48 5.99 -15.10
N LEU A 25 1.81 6.03 -14.94
CA LEU A 25 2.71 6.46 -16.00
C LEU A 25 2.80 5.42 -17.12
N GLU A 26 3.10 4.15 -16.79
CA GLU A 26 3.41 3.11 -17.77
C GLU A 26 2.15 2.59 -18.48
N HIS A 27 1.06 2.38 -17.74
CA HIS A 27 -0.17 1.78 -18.27
C HIS A 27 -1.29 2.81 -18.55
N GLY A 28 -1.20 3.99 -17.94
CA GLY A 28 -2.11 5.11 -18.22
C GLY A 28 -1.51 6.03 -19.29
N LEU A 29 -0.54 6.83 -18.92
CA LEU A 29 -0.09 7.93 -19.76
C LEU A 29 0.75 7.50 -20.96
N ASP A 30 1.60 6.47 -20.84
CA ASP A 30 2.41 6.02 -21.96
C ASP A 30 1.58 5.37 -23.06
N MET A 31 0.45 4.79 -22.70
CA MET A 31 -0.50 4.22 -23.66
C MET A 31 -1.42 5.24 -24.32
N LYS A 32 -1.39 6.50 -23.87
CA LYS A 32 -2.15 7.59 -24.48
C LYS A 32 -1.44 8.11 -25.72
N GLU A 33 -2.05 7.91 -26.89
CA GLU A 33 -1.48 8.25 -28.19
C GLU A 33 -1.58 9.74 -28.49
N GLU A 34 -2.68 10.41 -28.12
CA GLU A 34 -2.97 11.79 -28.46
C GLU A 34 -3.41 12.65 -27.27
N GLY A 35 -3.17 13.95 -27.37
CA GLY A 35 -3.59 14.92 -26.36
C GLY A 35 -2.64 15.07 -25.19
N GLU A 36 -3.02 15.94 -24.27
CA GLU A 36 -2.23 16.24 -23.08
C GLU A 36 -2.25 15.04 -22.11
N LYS A 37 -1.07 14.64 -21.61
CA LYS A 37 -0.91 13.62 -20.59
C LYS A 37 -0.95 14.28 -19.21
N ILE A 38 -1.94 13.92 -18.41
CA ILE A 38 -2.20 14.52 -17.10
C ILE A 38 -2.15 13.45 -16.02
N LEU A 39 -1.28 13.68 -15.02
CA LEU A 39 -1.25 12.91 -13.78
C LEU A 39 -1.63 13.84 -12.63
N LYS A 40 -2.61 13.43 -11.83
CA LYS A 40 -3.04 14.15 -10.63
C LYS A 40 -2.80 13.31 -9.39
N LEU A 41 -2.33 13.95 -8.33
CA LEU A 41 -2.14 13.35 -7.02
C LEU A 41 -2.97 14.14 -6.01
N PHE A 42 -3.72 13.42 -5.19
CA PHE A 42 -4.56 13.98 -4.14
C PHE A 42 -4.15 13.40 -2.79
N PHE A 43 -4.06 14.28 -1.79
CA PHE A 43 -3.84 13.93 -0.40
C PHE A 43 -4.90 14.67 0.40
N VAL A 44 -5.95 13.97 0.80
CA VAL A 44 -7.13 14.60 1.39
C VAL A 44 -7.44 13.96 2.75
N LYS A 45 -7.81 14.79 3.72
CA LYS A 45 -8.31 14.30 5.00
C LYS A 45 -9.67 13.63 4.79
N ASP A 46 -9.82 12.41 5.34
CA ASP A 46 -11.05 11.65 5.31
C ASP A 46 -11.36 11.09 6.71
N GLY A 47 -11.93 11.93 7.56
CA GLY A 47 -12.16 11.62 8.96
C GLY A 47 -10.85 11.46 9.73
N GLU A 48 -10.64 10.28 10.31
CA GLU A 48 -9.40 9.90 11.02
C GLU A 48 -8.33 9.30 10.06
N ASP A 49 -8.63 9.25 8.76
CA ASP A 49 -7.76 8.71 7.74
C ASP A 49 -7.24 9.80 6.80
N VAL A 50 -6.24 9.44 5.99
CA VAL A 50 -5.82 10.17 4.79
C VAL A 50 -6.22 9.36 3.58
N LEU A 51 -6.92 9.99 2.65
CA LEU A 51 -7.15 9.47 1.31
C LEU A 51 -6.04 9.96 0.40
N LEU A 52 -5.28 9.03 -0.15
CA LEU A 52 -4.31 9.24 -1.21
C LEU A 52 -4.94 8.79 -2.52
N ALA A 53 -4.92 9.61 -3.55
CA ALA A 53 -5.38 9.20 -4.86
C ALA A 53 -4.40 9.61 -5.95
N VAL A 54 -4.23 8.73 -6.93
CA VAL A 54 -3.50 8.96 -8.17
C VAL A 54 -4.47 8.80 -9.33
N GLU A 55 -4.57 9.81 -10.17
CA GLU A 55 -5.47 9.85 -11.32
C GLU A 55 -4.68 10.18 -12.58
N ASP A 56 -4.81 9.35 -13.59
CA ASP A 56 -4.32 9.59 -14.94
C ASP A 56 -5.49 9.82 -15.92
N ASN A 57 -5.19 10.46 -17.03
CA ASN A 57 -6.12 10.64 -18.15
C ASN A 57 -5.74 9.76 -19.35
N GLY A 58 -5.26 8.55 -19.10
CA GLY A 58 -4.92 7.55 -20.10
C GLY A 58 -6.14 6.94 -20.79
N PRO A 59 -5.98 5.83 -21.52
CA PRO A 59 -7.08 5.18 -22.22
C PRO A 59 -8.13 4.57 -21.28
N GLY A 60 -7.79 4.36 -20.01
CA GLY A 60 -8.67 3.67 -19.07
C GLY A 60 -8.95 2.22 -19.47
N MET A 61 -9.88 1.58 -18.75
CA MET A 61 -10.30 0.21 -18.99
C MET A 61 -11.72 0.01 -18.46
N GLU A 62 -12.33 -1.13 -18.77
CA GLU A 62 -13.59 -1.54 -18.16
C GLU A 62 -13.41 -1.76 -16.64
N GLN A 63 -14.42 -1.40 -15.84
CA GLN A 63 -14.34 -1.52 -14.39
C GLN A 63 -14.08 -2.96 -13.92
N GLU A 64 -14.59 -3.97 -14.62
CA GLU A 64 -14.33 -5.38 -14.33
C GLU A 64 -12.85 -5.75 -14.48
N GLU A 65 -12.11 -5.10 -15.38
CA GLU A 65 -10.67 -5.30 -15.53
C GLU A 65 -9.92 -4.57 -14.42
N ALA A 66 -10.35 -3.35 -14.08
CA ALA A 66 -9.78 -2.57 -12.99
C ALA A 66 -9.90 -3.31 -11.63
N ASP A 67 -11.03 -3.95 -11.36
CA ASP A 67 -11.25 -4.73 -10.14
C ASP A 67 -10.30 -5.94 -10.02
N LYS A 68 -9.85 -6.48 -11.15
CA LYS A 68 -8.89 -7.60 -11.17
C LYS A 68 -7.47 -7.18 -10.82
N LEU A 69 -7.11 -5.91 -10.98
CA LEU A 69 -5.76 -5.41 -10.71
C LEU A 69 -5.31 -5.59 -9.25
N VAL A 70 -6.26 -5.58 -8.32
CA VAL A 70 -6.00 -5.77 -6.89
C VAL A 70 -6.17 -7.21 -6.41
N THR A 71 -6.82 -8.08 -7.22
CA THR A 71 -7.17 -9.45 -6.83
C THR A 71 -6.29 -10.52 -7.49
N TYR A 72 -5.91 -10.35 -8.77
CA TYR A 72 -5.21 -11.37 -9.52
C TYR A 72 -3.71 -11.08 -9.69
N LYS A 73 -2.88 -12.14 -9.59
CA LYS A 73 -1.42 -12.07 -9.81
C LYS A 73 -1.01 -11.81 -11.28
N ALA A 74 -1.96 -11.78 -12.21
CA ALA A 74 -1.66 -11.88 -13.64
C ALA A 74 -1.35 -10.55 -14.35
N SER A 75 -1.62 -9.40 -13.74
CA SER A 75 -1.49 -8.10 -14.39
C SER A 75 -0.44 -7.18 -13.75
N GLY A 76 0.80 -7.70 -13.60
CA GLY A 76 1.88 -6.90 -12.98
C GLY A 76 1.71 -6.78 -11.46
N TYR A 77 2.75 -7.14 -10.73
CA TYR A 77 2.73 -7.29 -9.27
C TYR A 77 2.52 -5.98 -8.48
N GLY A 78 2.41 -4.81 -9.13
CA GLY A 78 2.45 -3.51 -8.48
C GLY A 78 1.29 -3.25 -7.53
N LEU A 79 0.07 -3.12 -8.06
CA LEU A 79 -1.10 -2.69 -7.26
C LEU A 79 -1.54 -3.75 -6.24
N LYS A 80 -1.51 -5.04 -6.63
CA LYS A 80 -1.81 -6.12 -5.69
C LYS A 80 -0.84 -6.14 -4.50
N ASN A 81 0.45 -5.99 -4.74
CA ASN A 81 1.45 -5.95 -3.67
C ASN A 81 1.23 -4.75 -2.74
N VAL A 82 0.84 -3.59 -3.27
CA VAL A 82 0.49 -2.42 -2.45
C VAL A 82 -0.77 -2.71 -1.63
N ASN A 83 -1.79 -3.33 -2.23
CA ASN A 83 -3.00 -3.72 -1.53
C ASN A 83 -2.72 -4.68 -0.36
N ASP A 84 -1.99 -5.76 -0.63
CA ASP A 84 -1.62 -6.77 0.37
C ASP A 84 -0.80 -6.13 1.50
N ARG A 85 0.11 -5.20 1.16
CA ARG A 85 0.91 -4.46 2.12
C ARG A 85 0.09 -3.52 3.00
N MET A 86 -0.88 -2.81 2.41
CA MET A 86 -1.78 -1.95 3.18
C MET A 86 -2.59 -2.76 4.19
N GLN A 87 -3.12 -3.91 3.76
CA GLN A 87 -3.88 -4.81 4.64
C GLN A 87 -3.02 -5.39 5.76
N LEU A 88 -1.75 -5.71 5.47
CA LEU A 88 -0.81 -6.18 6.49
C LEU A 88 -0.46 -5.10 7.52
N LEU A 89 -0.30 -3.84 7.08
CA LEU A 89 0.12 -2.74 7.94
C LEU A 89 -1.03 -2.16 8.78
N TYR A 90 -2.23 -2.09 8.19
CA TYR A 90 -3.32 -1.30 8.76
C TYR A 90 -4.59 -2.11 9.05
N GLY A 91 -4.69 -3.34 8.55
CA GLY A 91 -5.86 -4.20 8.69
C GLY A 91 -6.60 -4.44 7.38
N MET A 92 -7.46 -5.46 7.38
CA MET A 92 -8.18 -5.92 6.18
C MET A 92 -9.19 -4.91 5.62
N GLU A 93 -9.59 -3.93 6.42
CA GLU A 93 -10.46 -2.83 6.04
C GLU A 93 -9.78 -1.78 5.17
N TYR A 94 -8.44 -1.76 5.19
CA TYR A 94 -7.62 -0.89 4.36
C TYR A 94 -7.20 -1.60 3.07
N GLY A 95 -6.97 -0.83 2.03
CA GLY A 95 -6.55 -1.38 0.75
C GLY A 95 -6.70 -0.36 -0.38
N ILE A 96 -6.56 -0.87 -1.59
CA ILE A 96 -6.68 -0.09 -2.81
C ILE A 96 -8.08 -0.24 -3.40
N LYS A 97 -8.62 0.88 -3.92
CA LYS A 97 -9.78 0.90 -4.82
C LYS A 97 -9.32 1.47 -6.16
N VAL A 98 -9.72 0.81 -7.23
CA VAL A 98 -9.41 1.26 -8.60
C VAL A 98 -10.72 1.60 -9.30
N PHE A 99 -10.78 2.79 -9.85
CA PHE A 99 -11.90 3.28 -10.66
C PHE A 99 -11.36 3.58 -12.06
N SER A 100 -11.96 3.02 -13.07
CA SER A 100 -11.55 3.23 -14.45
C SER A 100 -12.74 3.25 -15.40
N GLN A 101 -12.60 4.01 -16.46
CA GLN A 101 -13.55 4.06 -17.55
C GLN A 101 -12.79 4.26 -18.85
N ILE A 102 -13.21 3.55 -19.90
CA ILE A 102 -12.61 3.68 -21.23
C ILE A 102 -12.62 5.14 -21.68
N ASP A 103 -11.52 5.61 -22.24
CA ASP A 103 -11.26 6.97 -22.71
C ASP A 103 -11.31 8.08 -21.65
N GLN A 104 -11.40 7.73 -20.37
CA GLN A 104 -11.41 8.71 -19.28
C GLN A 104 -10.21 8.60 -18.34
N GLY A 105 -9.49 7.47 -18.38
CA GLY A 105 -8.35 7.21 -17.54
C GLY A 105 -8.65 6.34 -16.34
N THR A 106 -7.72 6.32 -15.39
CA THR A 106 -7.79 5.49 -14.19
C THR A 106 -7.50 6.32 -12.93
N ARG A 107 -8.25 6.05 -11.88
CA ARG A 107 -8.05 6.60 -10.54
C ARG A 107 -7.86 5.48 -9.54
N VAL A 108 -6.72 5.52 -8.85
CA VAL A 108 -6.38 4.58 -7.77
C VAL A 108 -6.47 5.31 -6.45
N GLU A 109 -7.26 4.81 -5.53
CA GLU A 109 -7.44 5.35 -4.18
C GLU A 109 -6.85 4.42 -3.13
N MET A 110 -6.16 5.00 -2.17
CA MET A 110 -5.58 4.33 -1.01
C MET A 110 -6.01 5.11 0.24
N ARG A 111 -6.61 4.44 1.21
CA ARG A 111 -6.93 5.02 2.50
C ARG A 111 -5.97 4.48 3.55
N ILE A 112 -5.37 5.34 4.35
CA ILE A 112 -4.47 4.99 5.45
C ILE A 112 -4.85 5.75 6.72
N PRO A 113 -4.66 5.17 7.92
CA PRO A 113 -4.84 5.90 9.17
C PRO A 113 -3.88 7.09 9.24
N ARG A 114 -4.35 8.19 9.82
CA ARG A 114 -3.51 9.36 10.04
C ARG A 114 -2.47 9.09 11.12
N GLU A 115 -1.23 9.32 10.80
CA GLU A 115 -0.12 9.30 11.75
C GLU A 115 0.70 10.58 11.53
N LYS A 116 0.71 11.46 12.54
CA LYS A 116 1.53 12.67 12.46
C LYS A 116 2.99 12.36 12.71
N ALA A 117 3.86 12.97 11.94
CA ALA A 117 5.27 12.95 12.21
C ALA A 117 5.55 13.65 13.56
N ASP A 118 6.44 13.06 14.35
CA ASP A 118 6.98 13.73 15.51
C ASP A 118 7.85 14.91 15.01
N GLU A 119 7.46 16.14 15.34
CA GLU A 119 8.13 17.35 14.87
C GLU A 119 9.60 17.39 15.31
N GLU A 120 9.94 16.82 16.47
CA GLU A 120 11.33 16.72 16.94
C GLU A 120 12.12 15.70 16.10
N ALA A 121 11.52 14.56 15.76
CA ALA A 121 12.15 13.54 14.92
C ALA A 121 12.34 14.02 13.47
N VAL A 122 11.39 14.77 12.94
CA VAL A 122 11.48 15.39 11.60
C VAL A 122 12.60 16.43 11.57
N ALA A 123 12.70 17.30 12.59
CA ALA A 123 13.72 18.31 12.70
C ALA A 123 15.14 17.70 12.88
N ALA A 124 15.24 16.54 13.52
CA ALA A 124 16.49 15.77 13.67
C ALA A 124 16.86 14.97 12.42
N GLY A 125 16.00 14.90 11.38
CA GLY A 125 16.20 14.05 10.22
C GLY A 125 16.00 12.55 10.50
N GLU A 126 15.49 12.22 11.66
CA GLU A 126 15.18 10.86 12.08
C GLU A 126 13.76 10.48 11.60
N PHE A 127 13.65 9.99 10.39
CA PHE A 127 12.42 9.33 9.94
C PHE A 127 12.29 8.00 10.68
N SER A 128 11.37 7.92 11.63
CA SER A 128 11.11 6.69 12.37
C SER A 128 10.49 5.63 11.46
N THR A 129 11.34 4.87 10.77
CA THR A 129 10.94 3.63 10.09
C THR A 129 10.80 2.46 11.07
N LYS A 130 11.05 2.67 12.35
CA LYS A 130 11.10 1.61 13.37
C LYS A 130 9.81 0.79 13.47
N LYS A 131 8.65 1.39 13.23
CA LYS A 131 7.37 0.69 13.29
C LYS A 131 7.12 -0.23 12.08
N PHE A 132 7.78 0.05 10.95
CA PHE A 132 7.59 -0.67 9.69
C PHE A 132 8.66 -1.75 9.44
N LEU A 133 9.65 -1.87 10.34
CA LEU A 133 10.76 -2.82 10.25
C LEU A 133 10.76 -3.85 11.39
N GLN A 134 9.72 -3.89 12.22
CA GLN A 134 9.56 -5.01 13.15
C GLN A 134 9.23 -6.25 12.32
N GLU A 135 10.22 -7.10 12.14
CA GLU A 135 9.97 -8.49 11.72
C GLU A 135 9.01 -9.12 12.73
N PRO A 136 8.04 -9.93 12.27
CA PRO A 136 7.19 -10.65 13.20
C PRO A 136 8.09 -11.45 14.15
N GLU A 137 7.89 -11.28 15.45
CA GLU A 137 8.57 -12.09 16.45
C GLU A 137 8.31 -13.56 16.10
N GLU A 138 9.37 -14.31 15.77
CA GLU A 138 9.28 -15.74 15.62
C GLU A 138 8.86 -16.30 16.99
N ASP A 139 7.64 -16.84 17.07
CA ASP A 139 7.21 -17.66 18.18
C ASP A 139 8.18 -18.85 18.27
N THR A 140 9.20 -18.70 19.07
CA THR A 140 10.06 -19.81 19.47
C THR A 140 9.25 -20.70 20.39
N GLU A 141 8.51 -21.63 19.80
CA GLU A 141 7.98 -22.78 20.55
C GLU A 141 9.15 -23.50 21.22
N ASP A 142 9.21 -23.30 22.52
CA ASP A 142 10.13 -23.98 23.43
C ASP A 142 9.84 -25.48 23.43
N THR A 143 10.49 -26.22 22.54
CA THR A 143 10.55 -27.68 22.60
C THR A 143 11.66 -28.11 23.54
N THR A 144 11.57 -27.69 24.80
CA THR A 144 12.39 -28.30 25.85
C THR A 144 11.73 -29.58 26.37
N GLY A 145 12.23 -30.65 25.87
CA GLY A 145 12.68 -31.79 26.65
C GLY A 145 11.70 -32.50 27.58
N LYS A 146 11.43 -33.73 27.28
CA LYS A 146 11.48 -34.78 28.28
C LYS A 146 12.15 -36.02 27.73
N LYS A 147 13.47 -36.07 27.91
CA LYS A 147 14.20 -37.32 28.11
C LYS A 147 13.95 -37.78 29.57
N GLY A 148 13.58 -38.98 29.73
CA GLY A 148 13.57 -39.75 31.00
C GLY A 148 12.60 -40.88 30.88
N GLY A 149 12.93 -42.09 31.02
CA GLY A 149 14.05 -42.82 31.47
C GLY A 149 13.64 -44.25 31.56
N LYS A 150 14.59 -45.13 31.31
CA LYS A 150 14.78 -46.43 31.98
C LYS A 150 13.54 -47.28 32.32
N SER A 151 13.49 -48.54 31.92
CA SER A 151 14.24 -49.67 32.50
C SER A 151 13.71 -50.93 31.84
N GLU A 152 14.60 -51.84 31.41
CA GLU A 152 14.86 -53.10 32.08
C GLU A 152 13.57 -53.87 32.43
N GLU A 153 13.34 -55.08 32.03
CA GLU A 153 14.07 -56.32 32.13
C GLU A 153 13.20 -57.50 31.66
N LYS A 154 13.88 -58.51 31.06
CA LYS A 154 13.59 -59.94 31.20
C LYS A 154 12.25 -60.54 30.73
N LYS A 155 12.21 -61.36 29.80
CA LYS A 155 12.51 -62.80 29.69
C LYS A 155 12.27 -63.28 28.28
#